data_9fcfa4ea3fb818d4ebe58ed7d173ee7d
#
_entry.id   9fcfa4ea3fb818d4ebe58ed7d173ee7d
#
_cell.length_a   1.000
_cell.length_b   1.000
_cell.length_c   1.000
_cell.angle_alpha   90.00
_cell.angle_beta   90.00
_cell.angle_gamma   90.00
#
_symmetry.space_group_name_H-M   'P 1'
#
loop_
_entity.id
_entity.type
_entity.pdbx_description
1 polymer ?
#
loop_
_entity_poly.entity_id
_entity_poly.type
_entity_poly.pdbx_seq_one_letter_code
_entity_poly.pdbx_strand_id
1 'polypeptide(L)'
;MNKLLLCLAGGMLLASTALAGEKKLMHCFYFTTVEGATQADWDAFYKATDEIPKKIKGVSHVWYGKLQRPLSVDGATRQFGVCMEMDNAEARRSYGSDPYHKVWDVAYSKVRVAGTTTLDFLGQ
;
A
#
# COMPACT_ATOMS: atom_id res chain seq x y z
N MET A 1 6.46 65.91 -35.81
CA MET A 1 7.30 64.68 -35.73
C MET A 1 6.75 63.80 -34.62
N ASN A 2 5.95 62.84 -35.00
CA ASN A 2 5.35 61.91 -34.05
C ASN A 2 6.20 60.67 -33.93
N LYS A 3 6.75 60.44 -32.78
CA LYS A 3 7.42 59.17 -32.46
C LYS A 3 6.40 58.20 -31.92
N LEU A 4 6.04 57.23 -32.74
CA LEU A 4 5.21 56.09 -32.38
C LEU A 4 6.03 55.13 -31.53
N LEU A 5 5.73 55.03 -30.24
CA LEU A 5 6.31 54.03 -29.34
C LEU A 5 5.51 52.72 -29.51
N LEU A 6 6.10 51.73 -30.13
CA LEU A 6 5.54 50.39 -30.24
C LEU A 6 5.92 49.60 -28.96
N CYS A 7 4.96 49.48 -28.03
CA CYS A 7 5.10 48.58 -26.91
C CYS A 7 4.83 47.14 -27.36
N LEU A 8 5.89 46.34 -27.54
CA LEU A 8 5.76 44.91 -27.69
C LEU A 8 5.54 44.31 -26.28
N ALA A 9 4.28 44.03 -25.96
CA ALA A 9 3.95 43.19 -24.82
C ALA A 9 4.26 41.72 -25.16
N GLY A 10 5.44 41.28 -24.78
CA GLY A 10 5.81 39.86 -24.83
C GLY A 10 5.01 39.09 -23.79
N GLY A 11 3.92 38.47 -24.23
CA GLY A 11 3.19 37.50 -23.39
C GLY A 11 4.02 36.26 -23.19
N MET A 12 4.58 36.09 -22.00
CA MET A 12 5.26 34.87 -21.57
C MET A 12 4.18 33.84 -21.25
N LEU A 13 3.87 32.96 -22.19
CA LEU A 13 3.06 31.77 -21.93
C LEU A 13 3.85 30.85 -21.02
N LEU A 14 3.57 30.90 -19.72
CA LEU A 14 3.96 29.88 -18.77
C LEU A 14 3.16 28.61 -19.12
N ALA A 15 3.76 27.74 -19.90
CA ALA A 15 3.24 26.39 -20.07
C ALA A 15 3.34 25.67 -18.72
N SER A 16 2.24 25.63 -17.99
CA SER A 16 2.11 24.74 -16.82
C SER A 16 2.16 23.30 -17.32
N THR A 17 3.31 22.68 -17.28
CA THR A 17 3.42 21.24 -17.42
C THR A 17 2.76 20.63 -16.18
N ALA A 18 1.51 20.18 -16.31
CA ALA A 18 0.89 19.35 -15.31
C ALA A 18 1.74 18.09 -15.17
N LEU A 19 2.48 17.95 -14.08
CA LEU A 19 3.15 16.70 -13.72
C LEU A 19 2.06 15.65 -13.60
N ALA A 20 2.12 14.61 -14.45
CA ALA A 20 1.27 13.44 -14.29
C ALA A 20 1.49 12.89 -12.89
N GLY A 21 0.42 12.79 -12.07
CA GLY A 21 0.51 12.27 -10.72
C GLY A 21 1.16 10.88 -10.72
N GLU A 22 1.90 10.56 -9.67
CA GLU A 22 2.47 9.24 -9.50
C GLU A 22 1.35 8.20 -9.44
N LYS A 23 1.60 7.04 -10.03
CA LYS A 23 0.64 5.93 -10.03
C LYS A 23 0.58 5.32 -8.64
N LYS A 24 -0.64 5.10 -8.16
CA LYS A 24 -0.88 4.33 -6.95
C LYS A 24 -0.51 2.87 -7.15
N LEU A 25 -0.20 2.20 -6.06
CA LEU A 25 0.13 0.78 -6.03
C LEU A 25 -0.78 0.06 -5.04
N MET A 26 -1.25 -1.12 -5.43
CA MET A 26 -1.94 -2.03 -4.53
C MET A 26 -0.99 -3.15 -4.14
N HIS A 27 -0.70 -3.25 -2.85
CA HIS A 27 0.11 -4.32 -2.26
C HIS A 27 -0.81 -5.33 -1.60
N CYS A 28 -0.90 -6.53 -2.15
CA CYS A 28 -1.68 -7.62 -1.59
C CYS A 28 -0.79 -8.78 -1.18
N PHE A 29 -1.11 -9.40 -0.06
CA PHE A 29 -0.47 -10.64 0.34
C PHE A 29 -1.48 -11.61 0.95
N TYR A 30 -1.19 -12.88 0.79
CA TYR A 30 -2.06 -13.98 1.19
C TYR A 30 -1.25 -14.97 2.03
N PHE A 31 -1.87 -15.51 3.06
CA PHE A 31 -1.18 -16.40 3.99
C PHE A 31 -2.04 -17.59 4.42
N THR A 32 -1.35 -18.62 4.90
CA THR A 32 -1.94 -19.78 5.53
C THR A 32 -2.14 -19.48 7.01
N THR A 33 -3.35 -19.66 7.50
CA THR A 33 -3.68 -19.40 8.91
C THR A 33 -3.14 -20.50 9.82
N VAL A 34 -2.66 -20.10 10.99
CA VAL A 34 -2.22 -21.03 12.03
C VAL A 34 -3.44 -21.67 12.68
N GLU A 35 -3.43 -23.01 12.81
CA GLU A 35 -4.37 -23.71 13.68
C GLU A 35 -4.03 -23.38 15.13
N GLY A 36 -5.03 -23.04 15.94
CA GLY A 36 -4.84 -22.74 17.34
C GLY A 36 -4.46 -21.29 17.66
N ALA A 37 -4.41 -20.40 16.68
CA ALA A 37 -4.40 -18.95 16.96
C ALA A 37 -5.65 -18.60 17.77
N THR A 38 -5.45 -17.91 18.88
CA THR A 38 -6.55 -17.53 19.77
C THR A 38 -7.33 -16.33 19.21
N GLN A 39 -8.53 -16.09 19.72
CA GLN A 39 -9.27 -14.87 19.37
C GLN A 39 -8.45 -13.61 19.70
N ALA A 40 -7.72 -13.63 20.83
CA ALA A 40 -6.85 -12.51 21.21
C ALA A 40 -5.71 -12.26 20.21
N ASP A 41 -5.15 -13.30 19.61
CA ASP A 41 -4.14 -13.18 18.56
C ASP A 41 -4.72 -12.55 17.30
N TRP A 42 -5.92 -12.95 16.91
CA TRP A 42 -6.65 -12.36 15.79
C TRP A 42 -7.02 -10.91 16.04
N ASP A 43 -7.52 -10.58 17.23
CA ASP A 43 -7.88 -9.21 17.60
C ASP A 43 -6.65 -8.29 17.58
N ALA A 44 -5.51 -8.78 18.06
CA ALA A 44 -4.24 -8.05 18.00
C ALA A 44 -3.79 -7.81 16.55
N PHE A 45 -3.92 -8.82 15.68
CA PHE A 45 -3.62 -8.69 14.27
C PHE A 45 -4.55 -7.69 13.57
N TYR A 46 -5.85 -7.76 13.80
CA TYR A 46 -6.81 -6.82 13.21
C TYR A 46 -6.51 -5.39 13.65
N LYS A 47 -6.34 -5.17 14.95
CA LYS A 47 -6.00 -3.86 15.49
C LYS A 47 -4.71 -3.31 14.89
N ALA A 48 -3.65 -4.11 14.85
CA ALA A 48 -2.37 -3.68 14.28
C ALA A 48 -2.50 -3.37 12.79
N THR A 49 -3.31 -4.13 12.05
CA THR A 49 -3.55 -3.93 10.62
C THR A 49 -4.35 -2.66 10.36
N ASP A 50 -5.40 -2.40 11.14
CA ASP A 50 -6.22 -1.18 11.04
C ASP A 50 -5.42 0.10 11.32
N GLU A 51 -4.37 0.01 12.12
CA GLU A 51 -3.49 1.13 12.45
C GLU A 51 -2.45 1.44 11.36
N ILE A 52 -2.21 0.54 10.41
CA ILE A 52 -1.19 0.73 9.36
C ILE A 52 -1.36 2.05 8.60
N PRO A 53 -2.54 2.43 8.10
CA PRO A 53 -2.68 3.69 7.37
C PRO A 53 -2.37 4.94 8.20
N LYS A 54 -2.51 4.85 9.51
CA LYS A 54 -2.21 5.96 10.44
C LYS A 54 -0.73 6.01 10.84
N LYS A 55 -0.05 4.87 10.83
CA LYS A 55 1.30 4.71 11.35
C LYS A 55 2.37 4.65 10.28
N ILE A 56 2.05 4.16 9.09
CA ILE A 56 3.00 4.03 7.98
C ILE A 56 2.65 5.04 6.89
N LYS A 57 3.55 5.99 6.68
CA LYS A 57 3.39 7.01 5.65
C LYS A 57 3.31 6.36 4.27
N GLY A 58 2.36 6.84 3.47
CA GLY A 58 2.16 6.38 2.10
C GLY A 58 1.19 5.20 1.96
N VAL A 59 0.66 4.67 3.05
CA VAL A 59 -0.44 3.69 3.03
C VAL A 59 -1.74 4.44 3.30
N SER A 60 -2.67 4.41 2.36
CA SER A 60 -3.95 5.16 2.46
C SER A 60 -5.11 4.30 2.94
N HIS A 61 -5.15 3.04 2.50
CA HIS A 61 -6.22 2.10 2.85
C HIS A 61 -5.68 0.70 3.07
N VAL A 62 -6.41 -0.07 3.88
CA VAL A 62 -6.17 -1.50 4.09
C VAL A 62 -7.49 -2.26 4.09
N TRP A 63 -7.51 -3.41 3.44
CA TRP A 63 -8.59 -4.41 3.47
C TRP A 63 -8.02 -5.75 3.85
N TYR A 64 -8.75 -6.53 4.60
CA TYR A 64 -8.33 -7.89 4.94
C TYR A 64 -9.53 -8.80 5.22
N GLY A 65 -9.33 -10.08 5.11
CA GLY A 65 -10.34 -11.07 5.41
C GLY A 65 -10.02 -12.46 4.91
N LYS A 66 -10.90 -13.39 5.23
CA LYS A 66 -10.87 -14.74 4.66
C LYS A 66 -11.10 -14.66 3.16
N LEU A 67 -10.32 -15.41 2.41
CA LEU A 67 -10.56 -15.56 0.98
C LEU A 67 -11.86 -16.34 0.78
N GLN A 68 -12.72 -15.86 -0.11
CA GLN A 68 -13.95 -16.58 -0.50
C GLN A 68 -13.63 -17.96 -1.06
N ARG A 69 -12.52 -18.06 -1.79
CA ARG A 69 -11.94 -19.30 -2.28
C ARG A 69 -10.47 -19.34 -1.87
N PRO A 70 -10.02 -20.42 -1.21
CA PRO A 70 -8.60 -20.57 -0.90
C PRO A 70 -7.75 -20.49 -2.17
N LEU A 71 -6.57 -19.88 -2.04
CA LEU A 71 -5.60 -19.75 -3.12
C LEU A 71 -4.52 -20.83 -2.94
N SER A 72 -4.35 -21.71 -3.91
CA SER A 72 -3.27 -22.71 -3.92
C SER A 72 -2.10 -22.18 -4.77
N VAL A 73 -0.93 -22.04 -4.14
CA VAL A 73 0.30 -21.57 -4.79
C VAL A 73 1.47 -22.38 -4.24
N ASP A 74 2.24 -22.98 -5.13
CA ASP A 74 3.47 -23.74 -4.79
C ASP A 74 3.27 -24.77 -3.67
N GLY A 75 2.14 -25.50 -3.71
CA GLY A 75 1.80 -26.52 -2.73
C GLY A 75 1.29 -25.97 -1.38
N ALA A 76 1.20 -24.67 -1.20
CA ALA A 76 0.60 -24.04 -0.03
C ALA A 76 -0.82 -23.54 -0.31
N THR A 77 -1.70 -23.69 0.68
CA THR A 77 -3.07 -23.17 0.61
C THR A 77 -3.18 -21.91 1.46
N ARG A 78 -3.53 -20.79 0.81
CA ARG A 78 -3.73 -19.50 1.47
C ARG A 78 -5.21 -19.27 1.73
N GLN A 79 -5.58 -18.98 2.97
CA GLN A 79 -6.99 -18.82 3.37
C GLN A 79 -7.34 -17.37 3.71
N PHE A 80 -6.35 -16.51 3.96
CA PHE A 80 -6.56 -15.14 4.40
C PHE A 80 -5.73 -14.18 3.55
N GLY A 81 -6.23 -12.98 3.32
CA GLY A 81 -5.55 -11.97 2.53
C GLY A 81 -5.64 -10.58 3.15
N VAL A 82 -4.65 -9.76 2.83
CA VAL A 82 -4.58 -8.34 3.14
C VAL A 82 -4.19 -7.60 1.87
N CYS A 83 -4.89 -6.52 1.56
CA CYS A 83 -4.54 -5.59 0.47
C CYS A 83 -4.38 -4.19 1.02
N MET A 84 -3.36 -3.48 0.58
CA MET A 84 -3.07 -2.11 0.98
C MET A 84 -2.95 -1.22 -0.25
N GLU A 85 -3.65 -0.09 -0.24
CA GLU A 85 -3.42 0.96 -1.22
C GLU A 85 -2.25 1.84 -0.76
N MET A 86 -1.26 1.98 -1.63
CA MET A 86 -0.08 2.81 -1.41
C MET A 86 -0.02 3.97 -2.39
N ASP A 87 0.48 5.11 -1.95
CA ASP A 87 0.50 6.34 -2.74
C ASP A 87 1.31 6.20 -4.03
N ASN A 88 2.39 5.39 -3.98
CA ASN A 88 3.30 5.20 -5.12
C ASN A 88 4.27 4.03 -4.85
N ALA A 89 5.13 3.74 -5.80
CA ALA A 89 6.15 2.70 -5.69
C ALA A 89 7.19 2.97 -4.60
N GLU A 90 7.48 4.24 -4.28
CA GLU A 90 8.40 4.60 -3.19
C GLU A 90 7.82 4.21 -1.82
N ALA A 91 6.54 4.48 -1.58
CA ALA A 91 5.84 4.04 -0.37
C ALA A 91 5.93 2.51 -0.21
N ARG A 92 5.82 1.76 -1.30
CA ARG A 92 5.99 0.29 -1.29
C ARG A 92 7.42 -0.13 -0.92
N ARG A 93 8.43 0.55 -1.46
CA ARG A 93 9.84 0.24 -1.14
C ARG A 93 10.19 0.49 0.32
N SER A 94 9.66 1.56 0.90
CA SER A 94 9.95 1.96 2.29
C SER A 94 9.07 1.24 3.32
N TYR A 95 7.95 0.65 2.93
CA TYR A 95 6.97 0.01 3.81
C TYR A 95 7.61 -1.01 4.75
N GLY A 96 8.40 -1.94 4.23
CA GLY A 96 8.99 -3.03 5.02
C GLY A 96 10.05 -2.58 6.03
N SER A 97 10.65 -1.41 5.85
CA SER A 97 11.64 -0.83 6.76
C SER A 97 11.05 0.15 7.78
N ASP A 98 9.76 0.45 7.69
CA ASP A 98 9.09 1.31 8.65
C ASP A 98 9.11 0.66 10.05
N PRO A 99 9.40 1.41 11.13
CA PRO A 99 9.40 0.86 12.49
C PRO A 99 8.07 0.20 12.89
N TYR A 100 6.95 0.74 12.43
CA TYR A 100 5.65 0.16 12.73
C TYR A 100 5.42 -1.20 12.05
N HIS A 101 6.03 -1.43 10.89
CA HIS A 101 5.97 -2.73 10.22
C HIS A 101 6.47 -3.87 11.15
N LYS A 102 7.50 -3.62 11.95
CA LYS A 102 8.00 -4.60 12.94
C LYS A 102 6.99 -4.85 14.06
N VAL A 103 6.32 -3.80 14.53
CA VAL A 103 5.25 -3.92 15.53
C VAL A 103 4.10 -4.77 15.00
N TRP A 104 3.66 -4.47 13.78
CA TRP A 104 2.63 -5.21 13.09
C TRP A 104 3.03 -6.68 12.84
N ASP A 105 4.25 -6.94 12.42
CA ASP A 105 4.76 -8.29 12.10
C ASP A 105 4.73 -9.23 13.33
N VAL A 106 4.89 -8.72 14.53
CA VAL A 106 4.74 -9.51 15.76
C VAL A 106 3.31 -10.08 15.88
N ALA A 107 2.29 -9.27 15.65
CA ALA A 107 0.90 -9.73 15.67
C ALA A 107 0.60 -10.65 14.47
N TYR A 108 1.10 -10.31 13.30
CA TYR A 108 0.94 -11.11 12.09
C TYR A 108 1.55 -12.51 12.22
N SER A 109 2.72 -12.64 12.85
CA SER A 109 3.39 -13.92 13.07
C SER A 109 2.59 -14.91 13.90
N LYS A 110 1.67 -14.43 14.75
CA LYS A 110 0.83 -15.29 15.59
C LYS A 110 -0.33 -15.93 14.84
N VAL A 111 -0.76 -15.36 13.74
CA VAL A 111 -1.93 -15.83 12.98
C VAL A 111 -1.56 -16.55 11.68
N ARG A 112 -0.30 -16.45 11.23
CA ARG A 112 0.16 -17.06 9.99
C ARG A 112 1.13 -18.22 10.20
N VAL A 113 1.05 -19.23 9.35
CA VAL A 113 2.15 -20.14 9.08
C VAL A 113 3.22 -19.40 8.28
N ALA A 114 4.49 -19.65 8.54
CA ALA A 114 5.58 -19.00 7.82
C ALA A 114 5.43 -19.14 6.30
N GLY A 115 5.68 -18.07 5.58
CA GLY A 115 5.49 -17.97 4.14
C GLY A 115 4.26 -17.13 3.78
N THR A 116 4.39 -16.37 2.71
CA THR A 116 3.36 -15.44 2.24
C THR A 116 3.45 -15.37 0.72
N THR A 117 2.30 -15.34 0.06
CA THR A 117 2.23 -15.05 -1.39
C THR A 117 1.90 -13.58 -1.55
N THR A 118 2.75 -12.84 -2.24
CA THR A 118 2.63 -11.39 -2.42
C THR A 118 2.40 -11.04 -3.87
N LEU A 119 1.46 -10.12 -4.14
CA LEU A 119 1.16 -9.57 -5.45
C LEU A 119 1.07 -8.04 -5.34
N ASP A 120 1.85 -7.36 -6.15
CA ASP A 120 1.81 -5.90 -6.26
C ASP A 120 1.23 -5.50 -7.61
N PHE A 121 0.24 -4.61 -7.60
CA PHE A 121 -0.39 -4.06 -8.80
C PHE A 121 -0.04 -2.57 -8.91
N LEU A 122 0.55 -2.18 -10.01
CA LEU A 122 0.71 -0.76 -10.34
C LEU A 122 -0.57 -0.25 -10.99
N GLY A 123 -1.11 0.84 -10.47
CA GLY A 123 -2.31 1.48 -11.02
C GLY A 123 -2.10 1.98 -12.46
N GLN A 124 -3.20 2.09 -13.22
CA GLN A 124 -3.22 2.62 -14.60
C GLN A 124 -3.15 4.14 -14.61
#